data_cb4562c6b9259ee44cb3273537eb4f8d
#
_entry.id   cb4562c6b9259ee44cb3273537eb4f8d
#
_cell.length_a   1.000
_cell.length_b   1.000
_cell.length_c   1.000
_cell.angle_alpha   90.00
_cell.angle_beta   90.00
_cell.angle_gamma   90.00
#
_symmetry.space_group_name_H-M   'P 1'
#
loop_
_entity.id
_entity.type
_entity.pdbx_description
1 polymer ?
#
loop_
_entity_poly.entity_id
_entity_poly.type
_entity_poly.pdbx_seq_one_letter_code
_entity_poly.pdbx_strand_id
1 'polypeptide(L)'
;HAKQYFPFTPSPNDLRYDYSADGVKRSIEDSLQRLGVDALDVVFVHDLSPDNPWLPGPWEEQFEVARKGAFPALSRMRDEGVIGGWGLGVNSPEPILKLMEVADANICLLARQYSLIDHERALHEVFPKARERGMAFVVGSSLNAGFISGSARFNYGKDNYKIPPEAIEKRARLRAVAARYGVDLRTAALQFSLAPDVAAALVVGCSNPQQVLADYTSLETRIPQAFWADLRSENLIEAGAALPSEN
;
A
#
# COMPACT_ATOMS: atom_id res chain seq x y z
N HIS A 1 -6.00 18.86 13.08
CA HIS A 1 -5.30 17.78 12.34
C HIS A 1 -6.06 17.33 11.09
N ALA A 2 -7.39 17.07 11.15
CA ALA A 2 -8.15 16.67 9.96
C ALA A 2 -8.03 17.67 8.80
N LYS A 3 -8.01 18.97 9.07
CA LYS A 3 -7.82 20.01 8.06
C LYS A 3 -6.44 20.03 7.40
N GLN A 4 -5.45 19.38 7.95
CA GLN A 4 -4.13 19.23 7.33
C GLN A 4 -4.15 18.21 6.18
N TYR A 5 -4.90 17.13 6.35
CA TYR A 5 -5.09 16.13 5.31
C TYR A 5 -6.20 16.51 4.33
N PHE A 6 -7.23 17.18 4.85
CA PHE A 6 -8.44 17.55 4.12
C PHE A 6 -8.79 19.01 4.34
N PRO A 7 -8.00 19.96 3.80
CA PRO A 7 -8.15 21.40 4.10
C PRO A 7 -9.52 21.96 3.73
N PHE A 8 -10.23 21.33 2.80
CA PHE A 8 -11.55 21.74 2.32
C PHE A 8 -12.70 20.90 2.89
N THR A 9 -12.44 20.01 3.86
CA THR A 9 -13.49 19.21 4.44
C THR A 9 -14.48 20.07 5.24
N PRO A 10 -15.80 19.92 5.03
CA PRO A 10 -16.81 20.56 5.87
C PRO A 10 -16.99 19.85 7.22
N SER A 11 -16.35 18.70 7.44
CA SER A 11 -16.48 17.93 8.66
C SER A 11 -16.00 18.74 9.89
N PRO A 12 -16.78 18.77 10.97
CA PRO A 12 -16.37 19.34 12.25
C PRO A 12 -15.42 18.42 13.02
N ASN A 13 -15.25 17.17 12.59
CA ASN A 13 -14.45 16.18 13.28
C ASN A 13 -12.95 16.44 13.09
N ASP A 14 -12.17 16.10 14.09
CA ASP A 14 -10.72 16.12 14.04
C ASP A 14 -10.16 14.69 14.03
N LEU A 15 -8.90 14.57 13.59
CA LEU A 15 -8.18 13.31 13.56
C LEU A 15 -7.34 13.19 14.83
N ARG A 16 -7.45 12.05 15.52
CA ARG A 16 -6.67 11.72 16.69
C ARG A 16 -6.00 10.35 16.51
N TYR A 17 -4.71 10.29 16.75
CA TYR A 17 -3.96 9.03 16.83
C TYR A 17 -4.11 8.45 18.24
N ASP A 18 -4.74 7.29 18.35
CA ASP A 18 -4.95 6.56 19.61
C ASP A 18 -4.82 5.06 19.34
N TYR A 19 -3.64 4.51 19.59
CA TYR A 19 -3.32 3.10 19.39
C TYR A 19 -3.55 2.25 20.65
N SER A 20 -4.27 2.76 21.65
CA SER A 20 -4.71 1.98 22.80
C SER A 20 -5.81 0.97 22.44
N ALA A 21 -6.03 -0.01 23.28
CA ALA A 21 -7.14 -0.96 23.13
C ALA A 21 -8.51 -0.26 23.08
N ASP A 22 -8.72 0.74 23.96
CA ASP A 22 -9.98 1.50 24.00
C ASP A 22 -10.13 2.41 22.80
N GLY A 23 -9.03 2.99 22.28
CA GLY A 23 -9.04 3.80 21.08
C GLY A 23 -9.47 3.02 19.85
N VAL A 24 -8.91 1.83 19.68
CA VAL A 24 -9.27 0.92 18.58
C VAL A 24 -10.71 0.44 18.71
N LYS A 25 -11.14 0.03 19.90
CA LYS A 25 -12.52 -0.42 20.14
C LYS A 25 -13.52 0.66 19.71
N ARG A 26 -13.35 1.89 20.21
CA ARG A 26 -14.22 3.02 19.82
C ARG A 26 -14.21 3.26 18.31
N SER A 27 -13.03 3.23 17.68
CA SER A 27 -12.89 3.45 16.23
C SER A 27 -13.64 2.39 15.41
N ILE A 28 -13.61 1.13 15.84
CA ILE A 28 -14.33 0.04 15.17
C ILE A 28 -15.84 0.20 15.40
N GLU A 29 -16.29 0.43 16.63
CA GLU A 29 -17.70 0.66 16.97
C GLU A 29 -18.29 1.83 16.16
N ASP A 30 -17.58 2.96 16.10
CA ASP A 30 -17.97 4.12 15.31
C ASP A 30 -18.03 3.80 13.80
N SER A 31 -17.15 2.95 13.30
CA SER A 31 -17.12 2.54 11.89
C SER A 31 -18.30 1.63 11.56
N LEU A 32 -18.60 0.63 12.39
CA LEU A 32 -19.75 -0.25 12.27
C LEU A 32 -21.04 0.57 12.23
N GLN A 33 -21.19 1.53 13.16
CA GLN A 33 -22.35 2.41 13.22
C GLN A 33 -22.50 3.27 11.98
N ARG A 34 -21.40 3.90 11.48
CA ARG A 34 -21.44 4.75 10.28
C ARG A 34 -21.77 3.96 9.01
N LEU A 35 -21.27 2.73 8.92
CA LEU A 35 -21.49 1.85 7.77
C LEU A 35 -22.83 1.13 7.85
N GLY A 36 -23.43 1.00 9.04
CA GLY A 36 -24.67 0.25 9.25
C GLY A 36 -24.51 -1.26 9.04
N VAL A 37 -23.34 -1.80 9.46
CA VAL A 37 -23.00 -3.23 9.35
C VAL A 37 -22.61 -3.80 10.71
N ASP A 38 -22.72 -5.13 10.85
CA ASP A 38 -22.41 -5.82 12.10
C ASP A 38 -20.96 -6.31 12.20
N ALA A 39 -20.24 -6.37 11.07
CA ALA A 39 -18.85 -6.83 11.00
C ALA A 39 -18.07 -6.09 9.89
N LEU A 40 -16.75 -6.11 9.97
CA LEU A 40 -15.83 -5.60 8.95
C LEU A 40 -14.94 -6.74 8.46
N ASP A 41 -14.66 -6.80 7.16
CA ASP A 41 -13.78 -7.83 6.59
C ASP A 41 -12.33 -7.60 7.00
N VAL A 42 -11.83 -6.38 6.83
CA VAL A 42 -10.44 -6.04 7.11
C VAL A 42 -10.31 -4.67 7.78
N VAL A 43 -9.41 -4.58 8.75
CA VAL A 43 -9.09 -3.35 9.47
C VAL A 43 -7.59 -3.09 9.41
N PHE A 44 -7.20 -1.84 9.13
CA PHE A 44 -5.80 -1.41 9.15
C PHE A 44 -5.55 -0.39 10.25
N VAL A 45 -4.55 -0.66 11.09
CA VAL A 45 -3.96 0.36 11.99
C VAL A 45 -3.15 1.31 11.11
N HIS A 46 -3.62 2.56 11.00
CA HIS A 46 -3.16 3.48 9.98
C HIS A 46 -2.01 4.36 10.48
N ASP A 47 -1.04 4.59 9.58
CA ASP A 47 0.06 5.56 9.74
C ASP A 47 0.90 5.41 11.03
N LEU A 48 0.97 4.22 11.60
CA LEU A 48 1.90 3.88 12.68
C LEU A 48 3.31 3.66 12.07
N SER A 49 3.97 4.73 11.68
CA SER A 49 5.10 4.69 10.75
C SER A 49 6.07 5.86 10.97
N PRO A 50 7.39 5.66 10.74
CA PRO A 50 8.40 6.70 10.92
C PRO A 50 8.22 7.93 10.02
N ASP A 51 7.52 7.79 8.90
CA ASP A 51 7.25 8.88 7.97
C ASP A 51 6.00 9.70 8.35
N ASN A 52 5.28 9.35 9.42
CA ASN A 52 4.17 10.13 9.93
C ASN A 52 4.63 11.20 10.95
N PRO A 53 4.71 12.49 10.56
CA PRO A 53 5.17 13.55 11.43
C PRO A 53 4.12 13.99 12.47
N TRP A 54 2.92 13.41 12.43
CA TRP A 54 1.76 13.81 13.25
C TRP A 54 1.54 12.90 14.45
N LEU A 55 2.37 11.87 14.61
CA LEU A 55 2.30 11.00 15.78
C LEU A 55 2.57 11.81 17.06
N PRO A 56 1.90 11.46 18.18
CA PRO A 56 2.07 12.17 19.45
C PRO A 56 3.42 11.86 20.15
N GLY A 57 4.40 11.33 19.42
CA GLY A 57 5.76 10.99 19.86
C GLY A 57 6.46 10.12 18.84
N PRO A 58 7.66 9.61 19.16
CA PRO A 58 8.38 8.66 18.30
C PRO A 58 7.50 7.47 17.91
N TRP A 59 7.60 7.04 16.66
CA TRP A 59 6.75 5.95 16.15
C TRP A 59 6.97 4.63 16.90
N GLU A 60 8.18 4.39 17.38
CA GLU A 60 8.52 3.20 18.18
C GLU A 60 7.78 3.17 19.51
N GLU A 61 7.62 4.34 20.18
CA GLU A 61 6.83 4.46 21.40
C GLU A 61 5.35 4.19 21.11
N GLN A 62 4.83 4.75 20.02
CA GLN A 62 3.45 4.51 19.58
C GLN A 62 3.24 3.05 19.17
N PHE A 63 4.25 2.40 18.58
CA PHE A 63 4.21 0.98 18.28
C PHE A 63 4.13 0.13 19.57
N GLU A 64 4.85 0.49 20.63
CA GLU A 64 4.75 -0.20 21.92
C GLU A 64 3.38 0.00 22.58
N VAL A 65 2.74 1.16 22.40
CA VAL A 65 1.33 1.37 22.80
C VAL A 65 0.42 0.41 22.01
N ALA A 66 0.56 0.36 20.70
CA ALA A 66 -0.22 -0.53 19.83
C ALA A 66 0.01 -2.00 20.17
N ARG A 67 1.26 -2.41 20.40
CA ARG A 67 1.63 -3.79 20.76
C ARG A 67 0.95 -4.27 22.03
N LYS A 68 0.80 -3.38 23.01
CA LYS A 68 0.15 -3.70 24.30
C LYS A 68 -1.37 -3.48 24.26
N GLY A 69 -1.89 -2.69 23.33
CA GLY A 69 -3.27 -2.25 23.25
C GLY A 69 -3.98 -2.69 21.96
N ALA A 70 -3.74 -1.98 20.86
CA ALA A 70 -4.45 -2.17 19.60
C ALA A 70 -4.32 -3.61 19.05
N PHE A 71 -3.10 -4.18 19.00
CA PHE A 71 -2.89 -5.48 18.38
C PHE A 71 -3.62 -6.62 19.09
N PRO A 72 -3.50 -6.77 20.43
CA PRO A 72 -4.29 -7.79 21.15
C PRO A 72 -5.79 -7.56 21.06
N ALA A 73 -6.25 -6.30 21.02
CA ALA A 73 -7.66 -5.98 20.87
C ALA A 73 -8.21 -6.40 19.52
N LEU A 74 -7.46 -6.12 18.44
CA LEU A 74 -7.83 -6.50 17.07
C LEU A 74 -7.81 -8.03 16.87
N SER A 75 -6.80 -8.73 17.40
CA SER A 75 -6.78 -10.20 17.37
C SER A 75 -8.00 -10.79 18.06
N ARG A 76 -8.38 -10.25 19.24
CA ARG A 76 -9.60 -10.68 19.94
C ARG A 76 -10.87 -10.40 19.14
N MET A 77 -11.00 -9.21 18.54
CA MET A 77 -12.17 -8.87 17.70
C MET A 77 -12.28 -9.78 16.47
N ARG A 78 -11.15 -10.20 15.91
CA ARG A 78 -11.12 -11.20 14.85
C ARG A 78 -11.62 -12.55 15.35
N ASP A 79 -11.13 -13.01 16.49
CA ASP A 79 -11.51 -14.29 17.08
C ASP A 79 -13.01 -14.32 17.50
N GLU A 80 -13.56 -13.14 17.84
CA GLU A 80 -14.99 -12.92 18.14
C GLU A 80 -15.86 -12.73 16.87
N GLY A 81 -15.25 -12.63 15.68
CA GLY A 81 -15.95 -12.45 14.41
C GLY A 81 -16.46 -11.03 14.13
N VAL A 82 -16.06 -10.04 14.92
CA VAL A 82 -16.37 -8.62 14.68
C VAL A 82 -15.59 -8.08 13.46
N ILE A 83 -14.38 -8.58 13.26
CA ILE A 83 -13.57 -8.32 12.07
C ILE A 83 -13.07 -9.64 11.47
N GLY A 84 -12.87 -9.69 10.15
CA GLY A 84 -12.32 -10.88 9.49
C GLY A 84 -10.80 -10.97 9.54
N GLY A 85 -10.12 -9.83 9.50
CA GLY A 85 -8.66 -9.74 9.56
C GLY A 85 -8.17 -8.34 9.87
N TRP A 86 -6.87 -8.23 10.21
CA TRP A 86 -6.28 -6.94 10.53
C TRP A 86 -4.78 -6.90 10.20
N GLY A 87 -4.23 -5.69 10.13
CA GLY A 87 -2.81 -5.41 9.98
C GLY A 87 -2.50 -3.93 10.05
N LEU A 88 -1.35 -3.53 9.51
CA LEU A 88 -0.96 -2.11 9.40
C LEU A 88 -1.25 -1.56 8.02
N GLY A 89 -1.61 -0.27 7.95
CA GLY A 89 -1.65 0.52 6.73
C GLY A 89 -0.55 1.59 6.78
N VAL A 90 0.58 1.35 6.10
CA VAL A 90 1.79 2.17 6.24
C VAL A 90 2.53 2.35 4.91
N ASN A 91 3.44 3.34 4.86
CA ASN A 91 4.25 3.66 3.70
C ASN A 91 5.70 3.16 3.79
N SER A 92 6.09 2.57 4.91
CA SER A 92 7.46 2.09 5.13
C SER A 92 7.48 0.66 5.65
N PRO A 93 8.53 -0.13 5.35
CA PRO A 93 8.64 -1.53 5.73
C PRO A 93 8.83 -1.77 7.22
N GLU A 94 9.49 -0.87 7.93
CA GLU A 94 9.94 -1.06 9.31
C GLU A 94 8.80 -1.47 10.27
N PRO A 95 7.63 -0.81 10.27
CA PRO A 95 6.54 -1.20 11.17
C PRO A 95 5.99 -2.59 10.86
N ILE A 96 5.93 -2.97 9.59
CA ILE A 96 5.44 -4.30 9.17
C ILE A 96 6.44 -5.38 9.58
N LEU A 97 7.73 -5.15 9.38
CA LEU A 97 8.78 -6.08 9.80
C LEU A 97 8.72 -6.32 11.31
N LYS A 98 8.55 -5.25 12.09
CA LYS A 98 8.41 -5.32 13.54
C LYS A 98 7.09 -5.98 13.96
N LEU A 99 5.98 -5.72 13.25
CA LEU A 99 4.69 -6.35 13.49
C LEU A 99 4.78 -7.88 13.35
N MET A 100 5.42 -8.36 12.29
CA MET A 100 5.60 -9.79 12.04
C MET A 100 6.36 -10.53 13.14
N GLU A 101 7.13 -9.83 13.97
CA GLU A 101 7.85 -10.41 15.10
C GLU A 101 6.99 -10.57 16.36
N VAL A 102 5.93 -9.74 16.50
CA VAL A 102 5.24 -9.56 17.78
C VAL A 102 3.73 -9.83 17.75
N ALA A 103 3.14 -10.02 16.57
CA ALA A 103 1.70 -10.21 16.41
C ALA A 103 1.35 -11.14 15.23
N ASP A 104 0.09 -11.60 15.22
CA ASP A 104 -0.47 -12.52 14.23
C ASP A 104 -1.41 -11.83 13.23
N ALA A 105 -0.99 -10.67 12.74
CA ALA A 105 -1.73 -9.94 11.72
C ALA A 105 -1.87 -10.75 10.42
N ASN A 106 -2.98 -10.55 9.72
CA ASN A 106 -3.35 -11.36 8.55
C ASN A 106 -2.99 -10.68 7.21
N ILE A 107 -3.18 -9.35 7.15
CA ILE A 107 -3.04 -8.59 5.91
C ILE A 107 -2.61 -7.16 6.22
N CYS A 108 -1.57 -6.66 5.54
CA CYS A 108 -1.13 -5.28 5.66
C CYS A 108 -1.38 -4.52 4.36
N LEU A 109 -1.61 -3.20 4.45
CA LEU A 109 -1.53 -2.31 3.32
C LEU A 109 -0.17 -1.64 3.33
N LEU A 110 0.63 -1.94 2.29
CA LEU A 110 1.95 -1.36 2.09
C LEU A 110 1.94 -0.47 0.85
N ALA A 111 2.07 0.83 1.07
CA ALA A 111 2.11 1.79 -0.01
C ALA A 111 3.54 2.24 -0.33
N ARG A 112 3.79 2.67 -1.58
CA ARG A 112 5.05 3.24 -2.05
C ARG A 112 6.26 2.29 -2.12
N GLN A 113 6.12 1.04 -1.71
CA GLN A 113 7.23 0.10 -1.56
C GLN A 113 7.26 -1.00 -2.64
N TYR A 114 6.18 -1.12 -3.45
CA TYR A 114 6.17 -2.07 -4.56
C TYR A 114 5.46 -1.50 -5.80
N SER A 115 6.26 -1.01 -6.73
CA SER A 115 5.86 -0.45 -8.01
C SER A 115 6.95 -0.69 -9.05
N LEU A 116 6.74 -0.35 -10.32
CA LEU A 116 7.80 -0.38 -11.34
C LEU A 116 8.98 0.55 -11.01
N ILE A 117 8.74 1.61 -10.22
CA ILE A 117 9.81 2.54 -9.81
C ILE A 117 10.56 2.00 -8.60
N ASP A 118 9.84 1.63 -7.55
CA ASP A 118 10.41 1.22 -6.26
C ASP A 118 9.86 -0.16 -5.87
N HIS A 119 10.69 -1.18 -5.71
CA HIS A 119 10.24 -2.52 -5.30
C HIS A 119 11.29 -3.34 -4.53
N GLU A 120 12.53 -2.90 -4.49
CA GLU A 120 13.65 -3.66 -3.92
C GLU A 120 13.42 -4.04 -2.47
N ARG A 121 13.07 -3.07 -1.61
CA ARG A 121 12.91 -3.31 -0.19
C ARG A 121 11.73 -4.24 0.13
N ALA A 122 10.59 -4.04 -0.53
CA ALA A 122 9.46 -4.94 -0.34
C ALA A 122 9.81 -6.37 -0.81
N LEU A 123 10.45 -6.49 -1.98
CA LEU A 123 10.83 -7.77 -2.58
C LEU A 123 11.80 -8.56 -1.70
N HIS A 124 12.83 -7.90 -1.16
CA HIS A 124 13.94 -8.58 -0.46
C HIS A 124 13.78 -8.64 1.06
N GLU A 125 13.13 -7.67 1.67
CA GLU A 125 13.03 -7.58 3.13
C GLU A 125 11.65 -8.02 3.66
N VAL A 126 10.55 -7.65 2.97
CA VAL A 126 9.19 -7.80 3.51
C VAL A 126 8.51 -9.09 3.01
N PHE A 127 8.44 -9.30 1.72
CA PHE A 127 7.68 -10.40 1.12
C PHE A 127 8.18 -11.80 1.49
N PRO A 128 9.51 -12.05 1.63
CA PRO A 128 9.97 -13.36 2.11
C PRO A 128 9.43 -13.69 3.51
N LYS A 129 9.53 -12.75 4.45
CA LYS A 129 9.02 -12.93 5.81
C LYS A 129 7.50 -13.04 5.86
N ALA A 130 6.80 -12.32 4.99
CA ALA A 130 5.35 -12.40 4.88
C ALA A 130 4.88 -13.79 4.43
N ARG A 131 5.56 -14.39 3.46
CA ARG A 131 5.28 -15.79 3.03
C ARG A 131 5.43 -16.79 4.18
N GLU A 132 6.50 -16.66 4.97
CA GLU A 132 6.74 -17.51 6.15
C GLU A 132 5.62 -17.39 7.18
N ARG A 133 4.97 -16.22 7.25
CA ARG A 133 3.90 -15.93 8.21
C ARG A 133 2.49 -16.13 7.64
N GLY A 134 2.35 -16.43 6.36
CA GLY A 134 1.04 -16.46 5.69
C GLY A 134 0.34 -15.11 5.63
N MET A 135 1.10 -14.00 5.67
CA MET A 135 0.57 -12.64 5.62
C MET A 135 0.39 -12.18 4.18
N ALA A 136 -0.77 -11.60 3.89
CA ALA A 136 -1.07 -10.99 2.59
C ALA A 136 -0.86 -9.47 2.58
N PHE A 137 -0.87 -8.89 1.39
CA PHE A 137 -0.78 -7.43 1.20
C PHE A 137 -1.87 -6.87 0.30
N VAL A 138 -2.37 -5.70 0.68
CA VAL A 138 -2.94 -4.73 -0.23
C VAL A 138 -1.82 -3.80 -0.65
N VAL A 139 -1.49 -3.76 -1.94
CA VAL A 139 -0.41 -2.92 -2.45
C VAL A 139 -0.95 -1.56 -2.86
N GLY A 140 -0.40 -0.51 -2.26
CA GLY A 140 -0.75 0.88 -2.55
C GLY A 140 0.31 1.61 -3.36
N SER A 141 -0.10 2.71 -3.98
CA SER A 141 0.79 3.60 -4.75
C SER A 141 1.45 2.96 -5.97
N SER A 142 0.83 1.94 -6.59
CA SER A 142 1.32 1.28 -7.80
C SER A 142 1.64 2.25 -8.95
N LEU A 143 0.95 3.39 -8.99
CA LEU A 143 1.13 4.45 -9.98
C LEU A 143 2.02 5.62 -9.50
N ASN A 144 2.62 5.54 -8.29
CA ASN A 144 3.45 6.57 -7.67
C ASN A 144 2.80 7.98 -7.75
N ALA A 145 1.54 8.12 -7.29
CA ALA A 145 0.70 9.33 -7.39
C ALA A 145 0.45 9.80 -8.84
N GLY A 146 0.36 8.85 -9.78
CA GLY A 146 0.17 9.10 -11.21
C GLY A 146 1.47 9.42 -11.96
N PHE A 147 2.63 9.38 -11.30
CA PHE A 147 3.92 9.65 -11.93
C PHE A 147 4.19 8.73 -13.12
N ILE A 148 3.94 7.44 -12.96
CA ILE A 148 4.16 6.45 -14.03
C ILE A 148 3.32 6.76 -15.27
N SER A 149 2.11 7.27 -15.08
CA SER A 149 1.18 7.66 -16.14
C SER A 149 1.47 9.06 -16.73
N GLY A 150 2.42 9.83 -16.16
CA GLY A 150 2.83 11.13 -16.70
C GLY A 150 2.55 12.34 -15.82
N SER A 151 1.97 12.15 -14.63
CA SER A 151 1.82 13.22 -13.65
C SER A 151 3.18 13.81 -13.24
N ALA A 152 3.18 15.09 -12.87
CA ALA A 152 4.31 15.74 -12.22
C ALA A 152 4.38 15.48 -10.70
N ARG A 153 3.51 14.62 -10.18
CA ARG A 153 3.53 14.17 -8.79
C ARG A 153 4.34 12.88 -8.68
N PHE A 154 5.02 12.71 -7.53
CA PHE A 154 5.71 11.48 -7.19
C PHE A 154 5.49 11.17 -5.71
N ASN A 155 4.80 10.08 -5.41
CA ASN A 155 4.45 9.66 -4.06
C ASN A 155 3.91 10.80 -3.17
N TYR A 156 3.40 10.49 -1.99
CA TYR A 156 3.06 11.49 -0.99
C TYR A 156 4.22 11.58 0.00
N GLY A 157 4.81 12.76 0.21
CA GLY A 157 5.97 12.80 1.07
C GLY A 157 6.39 14.19 1.55
N LYS A 158 7.45 14.20 2.36
CA LYS A 158 8.03 15.40 2.98
C LYS A 158 8.58 16.42 1.98
N ASP A 159 8.89 16.02 0.76
CA ASP A 159 9.60 16.82 -0.22
C ASP A 159 8.70 17.55 -1.22
N ASN A 160 7.47 17.89 -0.85
CA ASN A 160 6.52 18.60 -1.71
C ASN A 160 6.42 18.02 -3.12
N TYR A 161 6.38 16.69 -3.22
CA TYR A 161 6.37 15.95 -4.50
C TYR A 161 7.62 16.14 -5.36
N LYS A 162 8.76 16.51 -4.80
CA LYS A 162 10.01 16.49 -5.55
C LYS A 162 10.26 15.09 -6.09
N ILE A 163 10.49 15.04 -7.38
CA ILE A 163 10.73 13.78 -8.07
C ILE A 163 12.24 13.54 -8.10
N PRO A 164 12.73 12.43 -7.54
CA PRO A 164 14.14 12.08 -7.63
C PRO A 164 14.61 11.98 -9.09
N PRO A 165 15.78 12.52 -9.45
CA PRO A 165 16.30 12.45 -10.82
C PRO A 165 16.37 11.02 -11.36
N GLU A 166 16.76 10.06 -10.52
CA GLU A 166 16.81 8.64 -10.83
C GLU A 166 15.44 8.04 -11.17
N ALA A 167 14.38 8.49 -10.51
CA ALA A 167 13.01 8.07 -10.83
C ALA A 167 12.56 8.63 -12.19
N ILE A 168 12.96 9.87 -12.52
CA ILE A 168 12.67 10.47 -13.84
C ILE A 168 13.38 9.67 -14.94
N GLU A 169 14.65 9.35 -14.76
CA GLU A 169 15.43 8.56 -15.71
C GLU A 169 14.82 7.15 -15.85
N LYS A 170 14.57 6.46 -14.75
CA LYS A 170 13.95 5.12 -14.75
C LYS A 170 12.61 5.15 -15.50
N ARG A 171 11.75 6.13 -15.24
CA ARG A 171 10.49 6.29 -15.97
C ARG A 171 10.70 6.49 -17.48
N ALA A 172 11.69 7.30 -17.86
CA ALA A 172 11.98 7.52 -19.28
C ALA A 172 12.39 6.22 -19.99
N ARG A 173 13.23 5.42 -19.36
CA ARG A 173 13.64 4.10 -19.85
C ARG A 173 12.47 3.12 -19.89
N LEU A 174 11.66 3.04 -18.86
CA LEU A 174 10.43 2.23 -18.84
C LEU A 174 9.50 2.59 -19.99
N ARG A 175 9.31 3.88 -20.28
CA ARG A 175 8.51 4.35 -21.41
C ARG A 175 9.10 3.96 -22.77
N ALA A 176 10.42 4.01 -22.91
CA ALA A 176 11.07 3.60 -24.14
C ALA A 176 10.85 2.10 -24.43
N VAL A 177 10.95 1.24 -23.41
CA VAL A 177 10.61 -0.17 -23.54
C VAL A 177 9.13 -0.35 -23.86
N ALA A 178 8.23 0.31 -23.11
CA ALA A 178 6.80 0.21 -23.33
C ALA A 178 6.38 0.60 -24.76
N ALA A 179 7.01 1.64 -25.32
CA ALA A 179 6.75 2.07 -26.69
C ALA A 179 7.15 1.01 -27.75
N ARG A 180 8.22 0.23 -27.52
CA ARG A 180 8.63 -0.85 -28.44
C ARG A 180 7.57 -1.94 -28.59
N TYR A 181 6.78 -2.16 -27.54
CA TYR A 181 5.77 -3.21 -27.47
C TYR A 181 4.33 -2.70 -27.57
N GLY A 182 4.13 -1.38 -27.70
CA GLY A 182 2.80 -0.78 -27.67
C GLY A 182 2.08 -0.96 -26.33
N VAL A 183 2.83 -1.10 -25.24
CA VAL A 183 2.28 -1.33 -23.90
C VAL A 183 1.98 0.00 -23.22
N ASP A 184 0.79 0.14 -22.67
CA ASP A 184 0.47 1.23 -21.75
C ASP A 184 1.19 1.02 -20.41
N LEU A 185 2.04 1.96 -20.04
CA LEU A 185 2.87 1.83 -18.85
C LEU A 185 2.06 1.83 -17.54
N ARG A 186 0.87 2.46 -17.51
CA ARG A 186 -0.06 2.38 -16.38
C ARG A 186 -0.56 0.95 -16.21
N THR A 187 -0.97 0.32 -17.29
CA THR A 187 -1.39 -1.09 -17.34
C THR A 187 -0.30 -2.01 -16.80
N ALA A 188 0.93 -1.82 -17.28
CA ALA A 188 2.07 -2.60 -16.80
C ALA A 188 2.34 -2.39 -15.30
N ALA A 189 2.23 -1.15 -14.80
CA ALA A 189 2.46 -0.85 -13.39
C ALA A 189 1.43 -1.52 -12.47
N LEU A 190 0.15 -1.55 -12.84
CA LEU A 190 -0.89 -2.21 -12.07
C LEU A 190 -0.67 -3.73 -12.05
N GLN A 191 -0.42 -4.35 -13.19
CA GLN A 191 -0.17 -5.78 -13.28
C GLN A 191 1.10 -6.20 -12.53
N PHE A 192 2.18 -5.43 -12.65
CA PHE A 192 3.41 -5.68 -11.91
C PHE A 192 3.19 -5.65 -10.39
N SER A 193 2.43 -4.66 -9.91
CA SER A 193 2.18 -4.50 -8.48
C SER A 193 1.29 -5.61 -7.90
N LEU A 194 0.46 -6.24 -8.72
CA LEU A 194 -0.40 -7.37 -8.32
C LEU A 194 0.27 -8.74 -8.52
N ALA A 195 1.41 -8.80 -9.21
CA ALA A 195 2.04 -10.07 -9.56
C ALA A 195 2.63 -10.90 -8.39
N PRO A 196 3.13 -10.31 -7.27
CA PRO A 196 3.60 -11.11 -6.14
C PRO A 196 2.48 -11.97 -5.55
N ASP A 197 2.82 -13.21 -5.19
CA ASP A 197 1.91 -14.16 -4.55
C ASP A 197 1.33 -13.70 -3.21
N VAL A 198 2.03 -12.80 -2.53
CA VAL A 198 1.57 -12.15 -1.29
C VAL A 198 0.65 -10.94 -1.54
N ALA A 199 0.55 -10.45 -2.77
CA ALA A 199 -0.31 -9.33 -3.13
C ALA A 199 -1.76 -9.82 -3.37
N ALA A 200 -2.63 -9.64 -2.39
CA ALA A 200 -4.03 -10.04 -2.48
C ALA A 200 -4.89 -9.03 -3.26
N ALA A 201 -4.53 -7.75 -3.24
CA ALA A 201 -5.28 -6.67 -3.90
C ALA A 201 -4.40 -5.43 -4.15
N LEU A 202 -4.90 -4.54 -5.01
CA LEU A 202 -4.38 -3.18 -5.16
C LEU A 202 -5.37 -2.18 -4.59
N VAL A 203 -4.84 -1.09 -4.01
CA VAL A 203 -5.64 0.11 -3.76
C VAL A 203 -5.18 1.22 -4.69
N VAL A 204 -6.08 1.69 -5.55
CA VAL A 204 -5.81 2.70 -6.57
C VAL A 204 -6.75 3.87 -6.40
N GLY A 205 -6.20 5.09 -6.35
CA GLY A 205 -6.97 6.32 -6.26
C GLY A 205 -7.50 6.72 -7.63
N CYS A 206 -8.83 6.85 -7.75
CA CYS A 206 -9.51 7.30 -8.96
C CYS A 206 -10.32 8.57 -8.67
N SER A 207 -10.31 9.54 -9.57
CA SER A 207 -11.05 10.79 -9.45
C SER A 207 -12.32 10.86 -10.31
N ASN A 208 -12.55 9.87 -11.15
CA ASN A 208 -13.72 9.76 -12.00
C ASN A 208 -14.00 8.29 -12.42
N PRO A 209 -15.23 7.96 -12.85
CA PRO A 209 -15.62 6.60 -13.23
C PRO A 209 -14.80 6.01 -14.39
N GLN A 210 -14.35 6.85 -15.32
CA GLN A 210 -13.54 6.42 -16.46
C GLN A 210 -12.18 5.87 -16.02
N GLN A 211 -11.59 6.44 -14.98
CA GLN A 211 -10.35 5.91 -14.39
C GLN A 211 -10.58 4.55 -13.75
N VAL A 212 -11.68 4.37 -13.02
CA VAL A 212 -12.03 3.06 -12.43
C VAL A 212 -12.13 1.98 -13.50
N LEU A 213 -12.89 2.25 -14.57
CA LEU A 213 -13.05 1.33 -15.68
C LEU A 213 -11.70 1.03 -16.37
N ALA A 214 -10.89 2.06 -16.59
CA ALA A 214 -9.60 1.91 -17.23
C ALA A 214 -8.60 1.13 -16.36
N ASP A 215 -8.63 1.28 -15.02
CA ASP A 215 -7.80 0.50 -14.10
C ASP A 215 -8.25 -0.96 -14.06
N TYR A 216 -9.55 -1.22 -14.05
CA TYR A 216 -10.10 -2.57 -14.15
C TYR A 216 -9.67 -3.25 -15.46
N THR A 217 -9.91 -2.60 -16.62
CA THR A 217 -9.51 -3.11 -17.93
C THR A 217 -7.99 -3.37 -18.02
N SER A 218 -7.18 -2.57 -17.34
CA SER A 218 -5.73 -2.77 -17.29
C SER A 218 -5.34 -4.14 -16.72
N LEU A 219 -6.09 -4.68 -15.76
CA LEU A 219 -5.79 -5.99 -15.17
C LEU A 219 -6.10 -7.16 -16.12
N GLU A 220 -7.00 -6.95 -17.07
CA GLU A 220 -7.39 -7.95 -18.08
C GLU A 220 -6.60 -7.84 -19.40
N THR A 221 -5.83 -6.74 -19.57
CA THR A 221 -5.08 -6.46 -20.78
C THR A 221 -3.86 -7.36 -20.88
N ARG A 222 -3.70 -8.08 -22.00
CA ARG A 222 -2.53 -8.93 -22.24
C ARG A 222 -1.29 -8.08 -22.53
N ILE A 223 -0.23 -8.31 -21.77
CA ILE A 223 1.10 -7.73 -21.98
C ILE A 223 2.04 -8.82 -22.49
N PRO A 224 2.77 -8.60 -23.62
CA PRO A 224 3.70 -9.61 -24.12
C PRO A 224 4.82 -9.94 -23.14
N GLN A 225 5.16 -11.22 -22.98
CA GLN A 225 6.25 -11.65 -22.11
C GLN A 225 7.62 -11.05 -22.47
N ALA A 226 7.83 -10.79 -23.76
CA ALA A 226 9.04 -10.11 -24.25
C ALA A 226 9.21 -8.71 -23.63
N PHE A 227 8.12 -7.99 -23.34
CA PHE A 227 8.18 -6.72 -22.63
C PHE A 227 8.80 -6.88 -21.23
N TRP A 228 8.33 -7.87 -20.46
CA TRP A 228 8.85 -8.14 -19.12
C TRP A 228 10.31 -8.62 -19.15
N ALA A 229 10.66 -9.45 -20.14
CA ALA A 229 12.02 -9.91 -20.35
C ALA A 229 12.98 -8.73 -20.62
N ASP A 230 12.56 -7.79 -21.46
CA ASP A 230 13.35 -6.58 -21.73
C ASP A 230 13.49 -5.69 -20.49
N LEU A 231 12.45 -5.53 -19.69
CA LEU A 231 12.56 -4.79 -18.42
C LEU A 231 13.61 -5.39 -17.47
N ARG A 232 13.68 -6.73 -17.41
CA ARG A 232 14.72 -7.42 -16.62
C ARG A 232 16.10 -7.26 -17.21
N SER A 233 16.25 -7.48 -18.50
CA SER A 233 17.56 -7.39 -19.19
C SER A 233 18.17 -6.00 -19.13
N GLU A 234 17.32 -4.97 -19.10
CA GLU A 234 17.73 -3.59 -18.96
C GLU A 234 17.85 -3.14 -17.48
N ASN A 235 17.72 -4.04 -16.50
CA ASN A 235 17.77 -3.74 -15.07
C ASN A 235 16.76 -2.65 -14.64
N LEU A 236 15.57 -2.65 -15.24
CA LEU A 236 14.47 -1.76 -14.88
C LEU A 236 13.56 -2.37 -13.81
N ILE A 237 13.57 -3.69 -13.70
CA ILE A 237 12.97 -4.46 -12.60
C ILE A 237 13.96 -5.50 -12.10
N GLU A 238 13.87 -5.81 -10.81
CA GLU A 238 14.68 -6.84 -10.15
C GLU A 238 14.48 -8.21 -10.80
N ALA A 239 15.57 -8.99 -10.91
CA ALA A 239 15.52 -10.33 -11.48
C ALA A 239 14.56 -11.27 -10.75
N GLY A 240 14.46 -11.11 -9.42
CA GLY A 240 13.58 -11.89 -8.53
C GLY A 240 12.14 -11.38 -8.45
N ALA A 241 11.80 -10.25 -9.11
CA ALA A 241 10.44 -9.74 -9.07
C ALA A 241 9.46 -10.69 -9.76
N ALA A 242 8.32 -10.95 -9.12
CA ALA A 242 7.24 -11.72 -9.74
C ALA A 242 6.70 -10.96 -10.96
N LEU A 243 6.34 -11.70 -11.99
CA LEU A 243 5.73 -11.16 -13.21
C LEU A 243 4.31 -11.68 -13.36
N PRO A 244 3.43 -10.93 -14.04
CA PRO A 244 2.10 -11.43 -14.37
C PRO A 244 2.17 -12.75 -15.14
N SER A 245 1.31 -13.71 -14.76
CA SER A 245 1.15 -14.96 -15.49
C SER A 245 0.61 -14.70 -16.90
N GLU A 246 0.96 -15.57 -17.85
CA GLU A 246 0.25 -15.59 -19.14
C GLU A 246 -1.19 -16.08 -18.89
N ASN A 247 -2.14 -15.18 -19.04
CA ASN A 247 -3.57 -15.52 -19.13
C ASN A 247 -3.94 -15.83 -20.57
#